data_d73770695ae60810a182c2d74e93898a
#
_entry.id   d73770695ae60810a182c2d74e93898a
#
_cell.length_a   1.000
_cell.length_b   1.000
_cell.length_c   1.000
_cell.angle_alpha   90.00
_cell.angle_beta   90.00
_cell.angle_gamma   90.00
#
_symmetry.space_group_name_H-M   'P 1'
#
loop_
_entity.id
_entity.type
_entity.pdbx_description
1 polymer ?
#
loop_
_entity_poly.entity_id
_entity_poly.type
_entity_poly.pdbx_seq_one_letter_code
_entity_poly.pdbx_strand_id
1 'polypeptide(L)'
;PAAVGAYAKLAAMADSVVEMAADGQAKAEQFTAARAATETVVSTLGINFTDDWSDSSDRADAREVLDVQFERLEWAREQRLEVLRNGYKLDDIVVESAGPGGIEFSVVVRNGTDGHAVPTGFDAERLVFLEVTVTNSDGEVVYVSGDRDPNGDVRDSHSIFVHNGDLPVDRDLFSLQSKFLVRLFRGGEREQVLAVNKSVSPQPFIRPETRPTVLYGRPRGARKHKMTIEPMGSRTASYAISGERLGGAGPYAVRVRLVAQSIPVNLLFAIQVVGFDYGMSPKGIADRVLEGSEVLWERSVTVDVE
;
A
#
# COMPACT_ATOMS: atom_id res chain seq x y z
N PRO A 1 -6.19 -17.93 -8.64
CA PRO A 1 -7.45 -18.18 -7.90
C PRO A 1 -7.85 -19.66 -7.92
N ALA A 2 -7.73 -20.39 -9.06
CA ALA A 2 -8.08 -21.80 -9.12
C ALA A 2 -7.21 -22.71 -8.26
N ALA A 3 -5.89 -22.43 -8.19
CA ALA A 3 -4.95 -23.19 -7.37
C ALA A 3 -5.22 -23.01 -5.85
N VAL A 4 -5.60 -21.80 -5.43
CA VAL A 4 -5.93 -21.51 -4.02
C VAL A 4 -7.21 -22.26 -3.61
N GLY A 5 -8.22 -22.34 -4.50
CA GLY A 5 -9.44 -23.09 -4.25
C GLY A 5 -9.24 -24.61 -4.21
N ALA A 6 -8.31 -25.13 -5.02
CA ALA A 6 -7.92 -26.54 -4.97
C ALA A 6 -7.13 -26.86 -3.69
N TYR A 7 -6.27 -25.93 -3.25
CA TYR A 7 -5.50 -26.03 -2.01
C TYR A 7 -6.39 -26.03 -0.76
N ALA A 8 -7.42 -25.17 -0.72
CA ALA A 8 -8.40 -25.12 0.36
C ALA A 8 -9.23 -26.41 0.45
N LYS A 9 -9.59 -27.03 -0.68
CA LYS A 9 -10.27 -28.33 -0.71
C LYS A 9 -9.37 -29.48 -0.22
N LEU A 10 -8.10 -29.45 -0.61
CA LEU A 10 -7.12 -30.44 -0.15
C LEU A 10 -6.83 -30.31 1.35
N ALA A 11 -6.77 -29.08 1.88
CA ALA A 11 -6.63 -28.83 3.31
C ALA A 11 -7.85 -29.36 4.08
N ALA A 12 -9.07 -29.06 3.65
CA ALA A 12 -10.28 -29.58 4.31
C ALA A 12 -10.41 -31.11 4.26
N MET A 13 -9.90 -31.76 3.20
CA MET A 13 -9.83 -33.22 3.12
C MET A 13 -8.75 -33.80 4.06
N ALA A 14 -7.63 -33.12 4.24
CA ALA A 14 -6.57 -33.50 5.17
C ALA A 14 -7.03 -33.38 6.64
N ASP A 15 -7.75 -32.32 6.99
CA ASP A 15 -8.33 -32.12 8.32
C ASP A 15 -9.34 -33.22 8.67
N SER A 16 -10.16 -33.62 7.72
CA SER A 16 -11.10 -34.76 7.86
C SER A 16 -10.38 -36.10 8.10
N VAL A 17 -9.18 -36.26 7.55
CA VAL A 17 -8.36 -37.47 7.73
C VAL A 17 -7.70 -37.49 9.11
N VAL A 18 -7.30 -36.33 9.63
CA VAL A 18 -6.71 -36.21 10.96
C VAL A 18 -7.74 -36.47 12.08
N GLU A 19 -8.97 -35.96 11.91
CA GLU A 19 -10.07 -36.29 12.84
C GLU A 19 -10.41 -37.79 12.87
N MET A 20 -10.31 -38.47 11.72
CA MET A 20 -10.50 -39.92 11.66
C MET A 20 -9.36 -40.74 12.27
N ALA A 21 -8.15 -40.20 12.43
CA ALA A 21 -6.98 -40.89 12.93
C ALA A 21 -6.94 -41.12 14.48
N ALA A 22 -7.90 -40.56 15.21
CA ALA A 22 -7.94 -40.69 16.69
C ALA A 22 -8.37 -42.04 17.26
N ASP A 23 -8.81 -43.05 16.50
CA ASP A 23 -9.38 -44.32 16.97
C ASP A 23 -8.77 -45.56 16.29
N GLY A 24 -7.64 -46.00 16.67
CA GLY A 24 -7.07 -47.36 16.49
C GLY A 24 -7.18 -48.08 15.12
N GLN A 25 -6.70 -49.23 15.02
CA GLN A 25 -6.36 -50.10 13.87
C GLN A 25 -7.26 -50.14 12.61
N ALA A 26 -8.57 -49.89 12.73
CA ALA A 26 -9.47 -49.77 11.57
C ALA A 26 -9.20 -48.55 10.66
N LYS A 27 -8.40 -47.66 11.13
CA LYS A 27 -8.06 -46.39 10.47
C LYS A 27 -6.81 -46.45 9.61
N ALA A 28 -5.92 -47.39 9.80
CA ALA A 28 -4.74 -47.54 8.95
C ALA A 28 -5.15 -47.87 7.49
N GLU A 29 -6.19 -48.71 7.33
CA GLU A 29 -6.71 -49.01 5.98
C GLU A 29 -7.45 -47.80 5.37
N GLN A 30 -8.23 -47.06 6.17
CA GLN A 30 -8.88 -45.84 5.76
C GLN A 30 -7.87 -44.71 5.44
N PHE A 31 -6.81 -44.63 6.24
CA PHE A 31 -5.69 -43.70 5.99
C PHE A 31 -5.00 -44.01 4.64
N THR A 32 -4.73 -45.29 4.37
CA THR A 32 -4.14 -45.72 3.11
C THR A 32 -5.04 -45.45 1.92
N ALA A 33 -6.36 -45.66 2.06
CA ALA A 33 -7.34 -45.34 1.03
C ALA A 33 -7.50 -43.81 0.80
N ALA A 34 -7.50 -43.03 1.89
CA ALA A 34 -7.54 -41.58 1.80
C ALA A 34 -6.28 -41.00 1.16
N ARG A 35 -5.10 -41.56 1.49
CA ARG A 35 -3.84 -41.23 0.85
C ARG A 35 -3.87 -41.49 -0.65
N ALA A 36 -4.31 -42.68 -1.06
CA ALA A 36 -4.45 -43.03 -2.48
C ALA A 36 -5.46 -42.12 -3.22
N ALA A 37 -6.55 -41.76 -2.56
CA ALA A 37 -7.54 -40.82 -3.13
C ALA A 37 -6.93 -39.40 -3.30
N THR A 38 -6.14 -38.94 -2.33
CA THR A 38 -5.45 -37.64 -2.39
C THR A 38 -4.40 -37.63 -3.52
N GLU A 39 -3.64 -38.69 -3.68
CA GLU A 39 -2.66 -38.83 -4.78
C GLU A 39 -3.35 -38.88 -6.15
N THR A 40 -4.52 -39.53 -6.23
CA THR A 40 -5.36 -39.56 -7.42
C THR A 40 -5.86 -38.15 -7.79
N VAL A 41 -6.33 -37.38 -6.81
CA VAL A 41 -6.79 -35.99 -7.00
C VAL A 41 -5.64 -35.09 -7.45
N VAL A 42 -4.47 -35.21 -6.81
CA VAL A 42 -3.27 -34.46 -7.17
C VAL A 42 -2.84 -34.79 -8.61
N SER A 43 -2.81 -36.07 -8.99
CA SER A 43 -2.51 -36.51 -10.34
C SER A 43 -3.55 -36.02 -11.36
N THR A 44 -4.83 -36.07 -11.02
CA THR A 44 -5.93 -35.62 -11.88
C THR A 44 -5.88 -34.11 -12.12
N LEU A 45 -5.42 -33.33 -11.14
CA LEU A 45 -5.24 -31.88 -11.25
C LEU A 45 -3.95 -31.49 -11.97
N GLY A 46 -3.13 -32.45 -12.39
CA GLY A 46 -1.84 -32.18 -13.06
C GLY A 46 -0.81 -31.50 -12.17
N ILE A 47 -0.93 -31.63 -10.84
CA ILE A 47 0.04 -31.09 -9.89
C ILE A 47 1.20 -32.07 -9.80
N ASN A 48 2.30 -31.73 -10.45
CA ASN A 48 3.56 -32.47 -10.31
C ASN A 48 4.38 -31.85 -9.17
N PHE A 49 4.61 -32.63 -8.13
CA PHE A 49 5.60 -32.29 -7.11
C PHE A 49 7.00 -32.64 -7.60
N THR A 50 7.98 -31.85 -7.23
CA THR A 50 9.40 -32.20 -7.41
C THR A 50 9.75 -33.43 -6.57
N ASP A 51 10.84 -34.10 -6.88
CA ASP A 51 11.28 -35.31 -6.14
C ASP A 51 11.39 -35.04 -4.62
N ASP A 52 11.86 -33.86 -4.23
CA ASP A 52 11.98 -33.44 -2.83
C ASP A 52 10.63 -33.34 -2.09
N TRP A 53 9.54 -33.17 -2.82
CA TRP A 53 8.16 -33.03 -2.28
C TRP A 53 7.25 -34.19 -2.70
N SER A 54 7.83 -35.29 -3.16
CA SER A 54 7.07 -36.46 -3.63
C SER A 54 6.41 -37.20 -2.48
N ASP A 55 7.02 -37.21 -1.28
CA ASP A 55 6.45 -37.85 -0.09
C ASP A 55 5.33 -36.99 0.54
N SER A 56 4.23 -37.65 0.87
CA SER A 56 3.07 -36.99 1.47
C SER A 56 3.29 -36.61 2.95
N SER A 57 4.14 -37.35 3.67
CA SER A 57 4.51 -37.03 5.05
C SER A 57 5.35 -35.76 5.11
N ASP A 58 6.35 -35.64 4.23
CA ASP A 58 7.17 -34.42 4.15
C ASP A 58 6.34 -33.17 3.82
N ARG A 59 5.32 -33.34 2.95
CA ARG A 59 4.38 -32.26 2.66
C ARG A 59 3.47 -31.92 3.84
N ALA A 60 3.09 -32.90 4.66
CA ALA A 60 2.29 -32.67 5.86
C ALA A 60 3.11 -31.92 6.93
N ASP A 61 4.34 -32.35 7.18
CA ASP A 61 5.25 -31.70 8.12
C ASP A 61 5.58 -30.25 7.67
N ALA A 62 5.81 -30.06 6.38
CA ALA A 62 6.03 -28.71 5.84
C ALA A 62 4.79 -27.82 6.00
N ARG A 63 3.58 -28.38 5.88
CA ARG A 63 2.34 -27.63 6.10
C ARG A 63 2.21 -27.20 7.55
N GLU A 64 2.46 -28.08 8.51
CA GLU A 64 2.42 -27.74 9.93
C GLU A 64 3.37 -26.59 10.24
N VAL A 65 4.59 -26.62 9.70
CA VAL A 65 5.54 -25.51 9.83
C VAL A 65 5.00 -24.21 9.21
N LEU A 66 4.41 -24.31 8.01
CA LEU A 66 3.85 -23.13 7.32
C LEU A 66 2.65 -22.53 8.06
N ASP A 67 1.77 -23.36 8.60
CA ASP A 67 0.58 -22.91 9.33
C ASP A 67 1.00 -22.10 10.58
N VAL A 68 1.98 -22.59 11.34
CA VAL A 68 2.57 -21.84 12.46
C VAL A 68 3.21 -20.53 12.01
N GLN A 69 3.87 -20.51 10.84
CA GLN A 69 4.45 -19.26 10.32
C GLN A 69 3.37 -18.27 9.86
N PHE A 70 2.28 -18.75 9.26
CA PHE A 70 1.16 -17.88 8.86
C PHE A 70 0.48 -17.24 10.07
N GLU A 71 0.25 -17.98 11.16
CA GLU A 71 -0.27 -17.41 12.40
C GLU A 71 0.64 -16.30 12.95
N ARG A 72 1.96 -16.53 12.94
CA ARG A 72 2.94 -15.52 13.37
C ARG A 72 2.97 -14.30 12.48
N LEU A 73 2.82 -14.48 11.17
CA LEU A 73 2.76 -13.38 10.21
C LEU A 73 1.49 -12.55 10.37
N GLU A 74 0.35 -13.19 10.63
CA GLU A 74 -0.90 -12.47 10.89
C GLU A 74 -0.82 -11.68 12.21
N TRP A 75 -0.30 -12.30 13.26
CA TRP A 75 -0.02 -11.59 14.51
C TRP A 75 0.92 -10.38 14.28
N ALA A 76 1.99 -10.55 13.53
CA ALA A 76 2.91 -9.46 13.21
C ALA A 76 2.25 -8.35 12.38
N ARG A 77 1.30 -8.71 11.51
CA ARG A 77 0.49 -7.75 10.77
C ARG A 77 -0.40 -6.93 11.70
N GLU A 78 -1.08 -7.57 12.63
CA GLU A 78 -1.91 -6.87 13.64
C GLU A 78 -1.07 -5.90 14.48
N GLN A 79 0.09 -6.34 14.98
CA GLN A 79 0.99 -5.49 15.75
C GLN A 79 1.51 -4.31 14.91
N ARG A 80 1.82 -4.53 13.64
CA ARG A 80 2.20 -3.45 12.71
C ARG A 80 1.09 -2.41 12.58
N LEU A 81 -0.16 -2.85 12.41
CA LEU A 81 -1.31 -1.95 12.31
C LEU A 81 -1.52 -1.15 13.60
N GLU A 82 -1.37 -1.78 14.75
CA GLU A 82 -1.45 -1.10 16.05
C GLU A 82 -0.38 0.00 16.16
N VAL A 83 0.88 -0.32 15.84
CA VAL A 83 1.97 0.66 15.84
C VAL A 83 1.68 1.82 14.88
N LEU A 84 1.21 1.53 13.67
CA LEU A 84 0.86 2.57 12.69
C LEU A 84 -0.29 3.44 13.21
N ARG A 85 -1.35 2.85 13.75
CA ARG A 85 -2.50 3.58 14.31
C ARG A 85 -2.15 4.39 15.56
N ASN A 86 -1.15 3.95 16.32
CA ASN A 86 -0.62 4.74 17.43
C ASN A 86 0.23 5.92 16.94
N GLY A 87 1.01 5.73 15.89
CA GLY A 87 1.84 6.76 15.29
C GLY A 87 1.06 7.81 14.50
N TYR A 88 -0.02 7.41 13.84
CA TYR A 88 -0.83 8.30 13.02
C TYR A 88 -2.25 8.40 13.56
N LYS A 89 -2.73 9.63 13.72
CA LYS A 89 -4.10 9.93 14.14
C LYS A 89 -4.76 10.79 13.08
N LEU A 90 -6.06 10.57 12.87
CA LEU A 90 -6.90 11.37 11.99
C LEU A 90 -8.05 11.93 12.81
N ASP A 91 -8.11 13.24 12.90
CA ASP A 91 -9.23 13.93 13.58
C ASP A 91 -10.49 13.86 12.70
N ASP A 92 -11.61 14.28 13.25
CA ASP A 92 -12.86 14.36 12.51
C ASP A 92 -12.80 15.46 11.43
N ILE A 93 -13.63 15.31 10.41
CA ILE A 93 -13.78 16.30 9.34
C ILE A 93 -14.50 17.52 9.89
N VAL A 94 -13.92 18.70 9.72
CA VAL A 94 -14.53 19.97 10.07
C VAL A 94 -15.01 20.62 8.77
N VAL A 95 -16.33 20.77 8.62
CA VAL A 95 -16.93 21.52 7.51
C VAL A 95 -16.87 22.99 7.89
N GLU A 96 -16.15 23.78 7.12
CA GLU A 96 -15.93 25.21 7.36
C GLU A 96 -16.99 26.06 6.66
N SER A 97 -17.37 25.65 5.45
CA SER A 97 -18.48 26.26 4.73
C SER A 97 -19.16 25.27 3.80
N ALA A 98 -20.46 25.42 3.61
CA ALA A 98 -21.25 24.69 2.63
C ALA A 98 -22.36 25.60 2.09
N GLY A 99 -22.48 25.67 0.78
CA GLY A 99 -23.47 26.51 0.11
C GLY A 99 -23.34 26.49 -1.41
N PRO A 100 -24.09 27.33 -2.13
CA PRO A 100 -24.06 27.37 -3.60
C PRO A 100 -22.67 27.66 -4.19
N GLY A 101 -21.77 28.27 -3.42
CA GLY A 101 -20.38 28.52 -3.84
C GLY A 101 -19.49 27.29 -3.76
N GLY A 102 -19.92 26.26 -3.06
CA GLY A 102 -19.16 25.02 -2.88
C GLY A 102 -19.10 24.51 -1.44
N ILE A 103 -18.20 23.57 -1.20
CA ILE A 103 -17.94 22.99 0.12
C ILE A 103 -16.48 23.23 0.46
N GLU A 104 -16.24 23.77 1.67
CA GLU A 104 -14.90 23.85 2.26
C GLU A 104 -14.85 23.02 3.52
N PHE A 105 -13.82 22.19 3.65
CA PHE A 105 -13.63 21.38 4.84
C PHE A 105 -12.14 21.14 5.09
N SER A 106 -11.83 20.80 6.31
CA SER A 106 -10.48 20.44 6.72
C SER A 106 -10.46 19.20 7.58
N VAL A 107 -9.30 18.57 7.64
CA VAL A 107 -9.02 17.44 8.52
C VAL A 107 -7.59 17.54 9.04
N VAL A 108 -7.37 17.12 10.28
CA VAL A 108 -6.07 17.19 10.92
C VAL A 108 -5.47 15.79 11.03
N VAL A 109 -4.24 15.65 10.53
CA VAL A 109 -3.41 14.46 10.75
C VAL A 109 -2.40 14.77 11.84
N ARG A 110 -2.34 13.91 12.86
CA ARG A 110 -1.45 14.10 14.02
C ARG A 110 -0.42 12.99 14.12
N ASN A 111 0.74 13.34 14.65
CA ASN A 111 1.68 12.38 15.19
C ASN A 111 1.28 12.05 16.63
N GLY A 112 0.89 10.82 16.89
CA GLY A 112 0.48 10.32 18.21
C GLY A 112 1.64 9.88 19.09
N THR A 113 2.90 10.08 18.66
CA THR A 113 4.10 9.69 19.41
C THR A 113 4.92 10.91 19.84
N ASP A 114 5.62 10.78 20.94
CA ASP A 114 6.54 11.80 21.48
C ASP A 114 8.00 11.53 21.12
N GLY A 115 8.29 10.34 20.55
CA GLY A 115 9.67 9.90 20.32
C GLY A 115 10.30 10.41 19.03
N HIS A 116 9.53 10.47 17.93
CA HIS A 116 10.10 10.82 16.61
C HIS A 116 9.02 11.30 15.64
N ALA A 117 9.47 11.97 14.58
CA ALA A 117 8.60 12.39 13.49
C ALA A 117 8.02 11.19 12.70
N VAL A 118 6.85 11.36 12.12
CA VAL A 118 6.20 10.36 11.26
C VAL A 118 5.96 10.91 9.85
N PRO A 119 6.23 10.12 8.79
CA PRO A 119 6.91 8.84 8.74
C PRO A 119 8.34 8.91 9.30
N THR A 120 8.80 7.79 9.88
CA THR A 120 10.17 7.68 10.38
C THR A 120 11.03 6.83 9.44
N GLY A 121 12.36 6.92 9.61
CA GLY A 121 13.32 6.17 8.81
C GLY A 121 13.46 6.72 7.39
N PHE A 122 13.07 5.92 6.41
CA PHE A 122 13.11 6.29 4.99
C PHE A 122 11.83 7.03 4.58
N ASP A 123 11.63 8.21 5.09
CA ASP A 123 10.42 9.01 4.91
C ASP A 123 10.16 9.47 3.46
N ALA A 124 11.15 9.43 2.58
CA ALA A 124 10.98 9.66 1.15
C ALA A 124 10.51 8.40 0.39
N GLU A 125 10.75 7.22 0.94
CA GLU A 125 10.35 5.93 0.40
C GLU A 125 9.07 5.39 1.05
N ARG A 126 8.44 6.16 1.95
CA ARG A 126 7.16 5.79 2.56
C ARG A 126 6.06 6.69 2.05
N LEU A 127 4.97 6.08 1.63
CA LEU A 127 3.82 6.82 1.14
C LEU A 127 2.70 6.75 2.19
N VAL A 128 2.49 7.87 2.89
CA VAL A 128 1.34 8.07 3.79
C VAL A 128 0.59 9.30 3.32
N PHE A 129 -0.68 9.16 2.99
CA PHE A 129 -1.46 10.20 2.33
C PHE A 129 -2.94 10.12 2.67
N LEU A 130 -3.68 11.17 2.36
CA LEU A 130 -5.12 11.18 2.44
C LEU A 130 -5.74 10.83 1.09
N GLU A 131 -6.69 9.93 1.13
CA GLU A 131 -7.64 9.64 0.07
C GLU A 131 -8.95 10.30 0.41
N VAL A 132 -9.38 11.24 -0.43
CA VAL A 132 -10.59 12.04 -0.23
C VAL A 132 -11.54 11.78 -1.38
N THR A 133 -12.79 11.47 -1.04
CA THR A 133 -13.86 11.26 -2.02
C THR A 133 -15.08 12.02 -1.58
N VAL A 134 -15.71 12.75 -2.49
CA VAL A 134 -17.01 13.38 -2.29
C VAL A 134 -18.00 12.81 -3.31
N THR A 135 -19.13 12.31 -2.81
CA THR A 135 -20.21 11.77 -3.63
C THR A 135 -21.48 12.59 -3.45
N ASN A 136 -22.24 12.75 -4.52
CA ASN A 136 -23.57 13.39 -4.49
C ASN A 136 -24.65 12.39 -4.02
N SER A 137 -25.90 12.84 -3.94
CA SER A 137 -27.05 12.01 -3.54
C SER A 137 -27.32 10.82 -4.47
N ASP A 138 -26.89 10.89 -5.72
CA ASP A 138 -27.04 9.81 -6.69
C ASP A 138 -25.92 8.76 -6.59
N GLY A 139 -24.95 8.98 -5.68
CA GLY A 139 -23.79 8.10 -5.49
C GLY A 139 -22.68 8.35 -6.50
N GLU A 140 -22.74 9.42 -7.29
CA GLU A 140 -21.69 9.77 -8.24
C GLU A 140 -20.54 10.48 -7.52
N VAL A 141 -19.32 10.13 -7.90
CA VAL A 141 -18.12 10.78 -7.37
C VAL A 141 -17.93 12.13 -8.06
N VAL A 142 -18.09 13.22 -7.32
CA VAL A 142 -17.96 14.60 -7.82
C VAL A 142 -16.59 15.21 -7.52
N TYR A 143 -15.86 14.65 -6.57
CA TYR A 143 -14.51 15.09 -6.26
C TYR A 143 -13.66 13.92 -5.73
N VAL A 144 -12.40 13.91 -6.12
CA VAL A 144 -11.41 12.95 -5.63
C VAL A 144 -10.03 13.61 -5.51
N SER A 145 -9.32 13.28 -4.42
CA SER A 145 -7.91 13.57 -4.23
C SER A 145 -7.24 12.37 -3.56
N GLY A 146 -5.98 12.11 -3.87
CA GLY A 146 -5.27 10.94 -3.40
C GLY A 146 -5.65 9.65 -4.13
N ASP A 147 -6.37 9.73 -5.24
CA ASP A 147 -6.61 8.61 -6.13
C ASP A 147 -5.32 8.18 -6.86
N ARG A 148 -5.36 6.98 -7.42
CA ARG A 148 -4.21 6.34 -8.03
C ARG A 148 -4.29 6.37 -9.55
N ASP A 149 -3.12 6.45 -10.18
CA ASP A 149 -2.96 6.21 -11.59
C ASP A 149 -3.08 4.70 -11.93
N PRO A 150 -3.10 4.31 -13.22
CA PRO A 150 -3.17 2.91 -13.63
C PRO A 150 -2.03 2.01 -13.14
N ASN A 151 -0.89 2.57 -12.76
CA ASN A 151 0.21 1.82 -12.14
C ASN A 151 0.06 1.67 -10.63
N GLY A 152 -0.79 2.48 -10.00
CA GLY A 152 -1.02 2.49 -8.57
C GLY A 152 -0.25 3.57 -7.82
N ASP A 153 0.41 4.50 -8.49
CA ASP A 153 1.00 5.69 -7.87
C ASP A 153 -0.07 6.76 -7.62
N VAL A 154 0.11 7.58 -6.59
CA VAL A 154 -0.69 8.79 -6.43
C VAL A 154 -0.37 9.78 -7.56
N ARG A 155 -1.33 10.63 -7.95
CA ARG A 155 -1.18 11.54 -9.08
C ARG A 155 -0.34 12.77 -8.75
N ASP A 156 0.89 12.54 -8.27
CA ASP A 156 1.90 13.59 -8.07
C ASP A 156 2.95 13.59 -9.21
N SER A 157 4.04 14.31 -9.02
CA SER A 157 5.13 14.40 -10.00
C SER A 157 5.88 13.07 -10.25
N HIS A 158 5.67 12.05 -9.40
CA HIS A 158 6.29 10.74 -9.57
C HIS A 158 5.46 9.80 -10.47
N SER A 159 4.18 10.07 -10.65
CA SER A 159 3.35 9.32 -11.59
C SER A 159 3.83 9.53 -13.02
N ILE A 160 4.09 8.42 -13.73
CA ILE A 160 4.48 8.49 -15.13
C ILE A 160 3.36 9.08 -16.01
N PHE A 161 2.11 8.80 -15.68
CA PHE A 161 0.96 9.34 -16.40
C PHE A 161 0.81 10.85 -16.23
N VAL A 162 1.09 11.36 -15.03
CA VAL A 162 1.13 12.82 -14.80
C VAL A 162 2.32 13.45 -15.50
N HIS A 163 3.48 12.79 -15.44
CA HIS A 163 4.69 13.30 -16.08
C HIS A 163 4.56 13.39 -17.60
N ASN A 164 3.91 12.41 -18.22
CA ASN A 164 3.67 12.38 -19.65
C ASN A 164 2.53 13.34 -20.08
N GLY A 165 1.74 13.83 -19.14
CA GLY A 165 0.57 14.66 -19.42
C GLY A 165 -0.70 13.87 -19.72
N ASP A 166 -0.70 12.56 -19.49
CA ASP A 166 -1.86 11.69 -19.71
C ASP A 166 -2.92 11.88 -18.63
N LEU A 167 -2.49 12.23 -17.41
CA LEU A 167 -3.35 12.54 -16.27
C LEU A 167 -2.97 13.89 -15.65
N PRO A 168 -3.95 14.65 -15.13
CA PRO A 168 -3.66 15.86 -14.39
C PRO A 168 -3.00 15.54 -13.04
N VAL A 169 -2.07 16.40 -12.61
CA VAL A 169 -1.53 16.35 -11.26
C VAL A 169 -2.63 16.64 -10.24
N ASP A 170 -2.66 15.88 -9.17
CA ASP A 170 -3.51 16.16 -8.01
C ASP A 170 -2.85 17.25 -7.15
N ARG A 171 -3.39 18.46 -7.23
CA ARG A 171 -2.86 19.63 -6.52
C ARG A 171 -3.30 19.69 -5.05
N ASP A 172 -4.35 18.95 -4.72
CA ASP A 172 -4.94 18.89 -3.39
C ASP A 172 -4.41 17.70 -2.59
N LEU A 173 -3.51 16.90 -3.17
CA LEU A 173 -2.93 15.74 -2.54
C LEU A 173 -2.21 16.10 -1.23
N PHE A 174 -2.74 15.63 -0.11
CA PHE A 174 -2.04 15.65 1.15
C PHE A 174 -1.18 14.38 1.28
N SER A 175 0.13 14.54 1.33
CA SER A 175 1.09 13.45 1.49
C SER A 175 2.15 13.81 2.52
N LEU A 176 2.58 12.82 3.29
CA LEU A 176 3.69 12.91 4.23
C LEU A 176 5.02 12.39 3.65
N GLN A 177 5.03 12.01 2.38
CA GLN A 177 6.24 11.59 1.69
C GLN A 177 7.20 12.75 1.54
N SER A 178 8.38 12.65 2.13
CA SER A 178 9.43 13.66 1.96
C SER A 178 9.97 13.66 0.54
N LYS A 179 10.39 14.82 0.07
CA LYS A 179 10.83 15.01 -1.31
C LYS A 179 12.29 15.44 -1.37
N PHE A 180 13.00 15.00 -2.40
CA PHE A 180 14.34 15.50 -2.69
C PHE A 180 14.25 16.64 -3.70
N LEU A 181 14.80 17.79 -3.33
CA LEU A 181 14.85 18.98 -4.15
C LEU A 181 16.27 19.23 -4.64
N VAL A 182 16.42 19.47 -5.92
CA VAL A 182 17.70 19.78 -6.57
C VAL A 182 17.70 21.25 -6.99
N ARG A 183 18.74 21.98 -6.62
CA ARG A 183 18.93 23.35 -7.05
C ARG A 183 19.38 23.39 -8.51
N LEU A 184 18.67 24.14 -9.30
CA LEU A 184 19.01 24.34 -10.69
C LEU A 184 20.20 25.29 -10.85
N PHE A 185 20.99 25.11 -11.89
CA PHE A 185 22.21 25.87 -12.15
C PHE A 185 21.94 27.40 -12.28
N ARG A 186 20.77 27.76 -12.82
CA ARG A 186 20.35 29.16 -12.99
C ARG A 186 19.49 29.69 -11.84
N GLY A 187 19.47 29.01 -10.70
CA GLY A 187 18.61 29.32 -9.56
C GLY A 187 17.27 28.59 -9.64
N GLY A 188 16.53 28.62 -8.53
CA GLY A 188 15.33 27.83 -8.34
C GLY A 188 15.63 26.40 -7.91
N GLU A 189 14.60 25.70 -7.51
CA GLU A 189 14.64 24.30 -7.07
C GLU A 189 13.57 23.51 -7.85
N ARG A 190 13.84 22.26 -8.09
CA ARG A 190 12.85 21.31 -8.58
C ARG A 190 12.94 20.01 -7.82
N GLU A 191 11.84 19.31 -7.74
CA GLU A 191 11.80 17.95 -7.21
C GLU A 191 12.62 17.02 -8.10
N GLN A 192 13.40 16.17 -7.46
CA GLN A 192 14.11 15.10 -8.14
C GLN A 192 13.16 13.90 -8.25
N VAL A 193 12.63 13.70 -9.43
CA VAL A 193 11.74 12.59 -9.76
C VAL A 193 12.55 11.48 -10.40
N LEU A 194 12.34 10.26 -9.93
CA LEU A 194 13.12 9.13 -10.37
C LEU A 194 12.84 8.63 -11.75
N ALA A 195 12.24 7.60 -11.81
CA ALA A 195 12.02 6.61 -12.83
C ALA A 195 11.76 7.16 -14.24
N VAL A 196 11.22 8.34 -14.32
CA VAL A 196 10.71 8.93 -15.53
C VAL A 196 11.82 9.45 -16.44
N ASN A 197 12.95 9.83 -15.87
CA ASN A 197 14.05 10.47 -16.60
C ASN A 197 15.13 9.49 -17.04
N LYS A 198 14.85 8.19 -17.14
CA LYS A 198 15.83 7.17 -17.54
C LYS A 198 17.14 7.22 -16.73
N SER A 199 17.06 7.65 -15.49
CA SER A 199 18.20 7.57 -14.60
C SER A 199 18.53 6.10 -14.37
N VAL A 200 19.71 5.70 -14.78
CA VAL A 200 20.22 4.34 -14.56
C VAL A 200 20.58 4.06 -13.10
N SER A 201 20.45 5.03 -12.22
CA SER A 201 20.77 4.89 -10.80
C SER A 201 19.61 5.32 -9.93
N PRO A 202 19.04 4.41 -9.13
CA PRO A 202 18.00 4.76 -8.16
C PRO A 202 18.53 5.53 -6.95
N GLN A 203 19.85 5.60 -6.78
CA GLN A 203 20.44 6.17 -5.58
C GLN A 203 20.23 7.67 -5.37
N PRO A 204 20.21 8.53 -6.42
CA PRO A 204 19.89 9.94 -6.23
C PRO A 204 18.50 10.15 -5.63
N PHE A 205 17.60 9.23 -5.87
CA PHE A 205 16.26 9.25 -5.33
C PHE A 205 16.20 8.68 -3.90
N ILE A 206 16.88 7.57 -3.66
CA ILE A 206 16.79 6.91 -2.37
C ILE A 206 17.44 7.76 -1.28
N ARG A 207 18.59 8.36 -1.53
CA ARG A 207 19.28 9.22 -0.55
C ARG A 207 20.38 10.06 -1.21
N PRO A 208 20.07 11.06 -2.01
CA PRO A 208 21.10 11.83 -2.72
C PRO A 208 22.09 12.53 -1.78
N GLU A 209 21.62 12.97 -0.61
CA GLU A 209 22.43 13.72 0.35
C GLU A 209 23.35 12.87 1.23
N THR A 210 23.10 11.56 1.30
CA THR A 210 23.88 10.66 2.17
C THR A 210 25.00 9.91 1.44
N ARG A 211 25.12 10.09 0.13
CA ARG A 211 26.16 9.43 -0.63
C ARG A 211 27.54 9.99 -0.28
N PRO A 212 28.49 9.11 0.11
CA PRO A 212 29.88 9.52 0.20
C PRO A 212 30.36 9.98 -1.18
N THR A 213 30.79 11.18 -1.27
CA THR A 213 30.98 11.89 -2.53
C THR A 213 32.42 11.86 -3.03
N VAL A 214 33.23 10.97 -2.50
CA VAL A 214 34.65 10.88 -2.87
C VAL A 214 34.83 10.61 -4.36
N LEU A 215 33.90 9.92 -5.00
CA LEU A 215 34.01 9.56 -6.43
C LEU A 215 33.08 10.35 -7.37
N TYR A 216 31.96 10.89 -6.86
CA TYR A 216 30.91 11.46 -7.73
C TYR A 216 30.50 12.88 -7.39
N GLY A 217 31.10 13.47 -6.41
CA GLY A 217 30.72 14.78 -5.92
C GLY A 217 29.34 14.75 -5.23
N ARG A 218 29.24 15.41 -4.10
CA ARG A 218 27.94 15.70 -3.50
C ARG A 218 27.16 16.51 -4.51
N PRO A 219 25.91 16.14 -4.90
CA PRO A 219 25.14 16.99 -5.79
C PRO A 219 25.03 18.36 -5.11
N ARG A 220 25.72 19.33 -5.65
CA ARG A 220 25.74 20.69 -5.07
C ARG A 220 24.32 21.22 -5.10
N GLY A 221 23.77 21.52 -3.92
CA GLY A 221 22.47 22.09 -3.78
C GLY A 221 21.29 21.11 -3.71
N ALA A 222 21.52 19.80 -3.56
CA ALA A 222 20.47 18.88 -3.22
C ALA A 222 20.09 18.99 -1.74
N ARG A 223 18.79 19.04 -1.45
CA ARG A 223 18.27 19.02 -0.08
C ARG A 223 17.04 18.15 0.02
N LYS A 224 16.77 17.65 1.21
CA LYS A 224 15.55 16.96 1.54
C LYS A 224 14.53 17.96 2.08
N HIS A 225 13.39 18.01 1.45
CA HIS A 225 12.21 18.71 1.96
C HIS A 225 11.40 17.72 2.80
N LYS A 226 11.49 17.86 4.10
CA LYS A 226 10.75 17.03 5.03
C LYS A 226 9.27 17.36 5.00
N MET A 227 8.46 16.33 4.79
CA MET A 227 7.00 16.39 4.85
C MET A 227 6.45 15.66 6.09
N THR A 228 7.32 15.21 6.96
CA THR A 228 6.98 14.50 8.20
C THR A 228 6.27 15.41 9.19
N ILE A 229 5.53 14.80 10.10
CA ILE A 229 4.93 15.48 11.26
C ILE A 229 5.83 15.24 12.46
N GLU A 230 6.30 16.31 13.10
CA GLU A 230 7.17 16.25 14.29
C GLU A 230 6.43 15.58 15.47
N PRO A 231 7.17 15.08 16.49
CA PRO A 231 6.56 14.45 17.66
C PRO A 231 5.44 15.30 18.27
N MET A 232 4.30 14.69 18.55
CA MET A 232 3.09 15.34 19.09
C MET A 232 2.55 16.50 18.23
N GLY A 233 3.13 16.70 17.03
CA GLY A 233 2.71 17.72 16.08
C GLY A 233 1.50 17.30 15.24
N SER A 234 1.05 18.24 14.41
CA SER A 234 -0.05 18.01 13.48
C SER A 234 0.13 18.79 12.18
N ARG A 235 -0.58 18.35 11.15
CA ARG A 235 -0.74 19.08 9.87
C ARG A 235 -2.20 19.03 9.46
N THR A 236 -2.70 20.18 9.01
CA THR A 236 -4.06 20.30 8.50
C THR A 236 -4.05 20.15 6.97
N ALA A 237 -4.96 19.34 6.47
CA ALA A 237 -5.33 19.26 5.07
C ALA A 237 -6.63 20.04 4.88
N SER A 238 -6.64 21.00 3.97
CA SER A 238 -7.82 21.81 3.66
C SER A 238 -8.22 21.59 2.21
N TYR A 239 -9.51 21.46 1.98
CA TYR A 239 -10.09 21.18 0.68
C TYR A 239 -11.18 22.22 0.40
N ALA A 240 -11.15 22.77 -0.81
CA ALA A 240 -12.16 23.70 -1.30
C ALA A 240 -12.69 23.22 -2.67
N ILE A 241 -13.92 22.82 -2.71
CA ILE A 241 -14.59 22.28 -3.90
C ILE A 241 -15.62 23.30 -4.35
N SER A 242 -15.39 23.92 -5.50
CA SER A 242 -16.32 24.91 -6.03
C SER A 242 -17.68 24.29 -6.37
N GLY A 243 -18.76 25.08 -6.28
CA GLY A 243 -20.12 24.65 -6.63
C GLY A 243 -20.22 24.11 -8.06
N GLU A 244 -19.42 24.64 -8.99
CA GLU A 244 -19.36 24.15 -10.38
C GLU A 244 -18.86 22.69 -10.47
N ARG A 245 -18.00 22.29 -9.54
CA ARG A 245 -17.45 20.90 -9.50
C ARG A 245 -18.35 19.93 -8.76
N LEU A 246 -19.22 20.45 -7.91
CA LEU A 246 -20.06 19.59 -7.06
C LEU A 246 -21.13 18.83 -7.84
N GLY A 247 -21.49 19.15 -9.03
CA GLY A 247 -22.42 18.46 -9.92
C GLY A 247 -23.54 17.66 -9.22
N GLY A 248 -24.77 17.75 -9.68
CA GLY A 248 -25.90 17.05 -9.07
C GLY A 248 -26.46 17.76 -7.83
N ALA A 249 -27.33 17.05 -7.09
CA ALA A 249 -27.95 17.56 -5.87
C ALA A 249 -27.26 16.98 -4.62
N GLY A 250 -27.28 17.76 -3.53
CA GLY A 250 -26.93 17.27 -2.20
C GLY A 250 -28.01 16.37 -1.63
N PRO A 251 -27.80 15.73 -0.48
CA PRO A 251 -26.61 15.89 0.37
C PRO A 251 -25.37 15.27 -0.24
N TYR A 252 -24.19 15.78 0.12
CA TYR A 252 -22.90 15.27 -0.31
C TYR A 252 -22.25 14.46 0.82
N ALA A 253 -21.78 13.26 0.51
CA ALA A 253 -21.01 12.46 1.44
C ALA A 253 -19.52 12.70 1.23
N VAL A 254 -18.86 13.30 2.21
CA VAL A 254 -17.41 13.49 2.25
C VAL A 254 -16.78 12.34 3.02
N ARG A 255 -15.90 11.61 2.39
CA ARG A 255 -15.11 10.52 3.00
C ARG A 255 -13.62 10.81 2.90
N VAL A 256 -12.93 10.69 4.02
CA VAL A 256 -11.48 10.87 4.13
C VAL A 256 -10.86 9.63 4.73
N ARG A 257 -9.88 9.05 4.05
CA ARG A 257 -9.10 7.90 4.54
C ARG A 257 -7.64 8.26 4.66
N LEU A 258 -7.02 7.94 5.79
CA LEU A 258 -5.57 8.00 5.95
C LEU A 258 -4.98 6.65 5.58
N VAL A 259 -4.24 6.63 4.48
CA VAL A 259 -3.68 5.41 3.89
C VAL A 259 -2.17 5.38 4.08
N ALA A 260 -1.65 4.22 4.49
CA ALA A 260 -0.22 3.95 4.59
C ALA A 260 0.18 2.84 3.62
N GLN A 261 1.19 3.12 2.82
CA GLN A 261 1.81 2.19 1.88
C GLN A 261 3.31 2.11 2.17
N SER A 262 3.85 0.92 2.22
CA SER A 262 5.24 0.67 2.64
C SER A 262 6.26 1.35 1.74
N ILE A 263 6.04 1.29 0.43
CA ILE A 263 6.88 1.90 -0.61
C ILE A 263 6.00 2.36 -1.77
N PRO A 264 6.32 3.46 -2.45
CA PRO A 264 5.63 3.89 -3.64
C PRO A 264 5.92 2.95 -4.82
N VAL A 265 4.96 2.78 -5.72
CA VAL A 265 5.08 1.86 -6.86
C VAL A 265 6.18 2.31 -7.83
N ASN A 266 6.31 3.61 -8.07
CA ASN A 266 7.36 4.15 -8.94
C ASN A 266 8.77 3.76 -8.46
N LEU A 267 8.99 3.63 -7.15
CA LEU A 267 10.27 3.18 -6.61
C LEU A 267 10.57 1.73 -7.01
N LEU A 268 9.57 0.85 -6.99
CA LEU A 268 9.72 -0.54 -7.44
C LEU A 268 10.17 -0.60 -8.90
N PHE A 269 9.51 0.15 -9.76
CA PHE A 269 9.89 0.22 -11.17
C PHE A 269 11.27 0.84 -11.38
N ALA A 270 11.66 1.81 -10.55
CA ALA A 270 12.98 2.43 -10.65
C ALA A 270 14.12 1.49 -10.29
N ILE A 271 13.91 0.59 -9.32
CA ILE A 271 14.95 -0.32 -8.83
C ILE A 271 14.85 -1.73 -9.42
N GLN A 272 13.89 -1.99 -10.30
CA GLN A 272 13.70 -3.30 -10.92
C GLN A 272 14.96 -3.83 -11.63
N VAL A 273 15.79 -2.95 -12.20
CA VAL A 273 17.03 -3.32 -12.90
C VAL A 273 18.15 -3.77 -11.96
N VAL A 274 18.03 -3.49 -10.67
CA VAL A 274 19.01 -3.92 -9.65
C VAL A 274 18.78 -5.38 -9.22
N GLY A 275 17.68 -5.98 -9.67
CA GLY A 275 17.32 -7.37 -9.47
C GLY A 275 16.53 -7.61 -8.20
N PHE A 276 15.21 -7.62 -8.34
CA PHE A 276 14.37 -8.40 -7.45
C PHE A 276 14.12 -9.74 -8.12
N ASP A 277 14.62 -10.80 -7.56
CA ASP A 277 14.28 -12.12 -8.02
C ASP A 277 13.43 -12.84 -6.96
N TYR A 278 12.16 -12.51 -6.96
CA TYR A 278 11.16 -13.22 -6.15
C TYR A 278 10.29 -14.12 -7.02
N GLY A 279 10.74 -14.45 -8.24
CA GLY A 279 9.93 -15.18 -9.21
C GLY A 279 8.69 -14.40 -9.68
N MET A 280 8.64 -13.08 -9.43
CA MET A 280 7.53 -12.20 -9.81
C MET A 280 8.03 -11.08 -10.72
N SER A 281 7.16 -10.63 -11.64
CA SER A 281 7.43 -9.42 -12.42
C SER A 281 7.37 -8.18 -11.51
N PRO A 282 8.04 -7.07 -11.88
CA PRO A 282 7.92 -5.80 -11.17
C PRO A 282 6.48 -5.35 -10.99
N LYS A 283 5.62 -5.57 -11.99
CA LYS A 283 4.18 -5.32 -11.91
C LYS A 283 3.51 -6.19 -10.84
N GLY A 284 3.83 -7.48 -10.79
CA GLY A 284 3.31 -8.39 -9.76
C GLY A 284 3.72 -7.98 -8.35
N ILE A 285 4.95 -7.50 -8.17
CA ILE A 285 5.41 -6.95 -6.88
C ILE A 285 4.65 -5.67 -6.55
N ALA A 286 4.47 -4.77 -7.52
CA ALA A 286 3.70 -3.55 -7.34
C ALA A 286 2.26 -3.84 -6.90
N ASP A 287 1.59 -4.79 -7.54
CA ASP A 287 0.23 -5.21 -7.17
C ASP A 287 0.17 -5.73 -5.73
N ARG A 288 1.17 -6.50 -5.27
CA ARG A 288 1.26 -6.95 -3.88
C ARG A 288 1.47 -5.81 -2.89
N VAL A 289 2.25 -4.80 -3.27
CA VAL A 289 2.43 -3.61 -2.43
C VAL A 289 1.12 -2.82 -2.31
N LEU A 290 0.35 -2.73 -3.39
CA LEU A 290 -0.96 -2.08 -3.39
C LEU A 290 -1.97 -2.86 -2.54
N GLU A 291 -2.03 -4.18 -2.67
CA GLU A 291 -2.84 -5.07 -1.83
C GLU A 291 -2.46 -4.94 -0.34
N GLY A 292 -1.19 -4.71 -0.04
CA GLY A 292 -0.67 -4.50 1.31
C GLY A 292 -0.78 -3.07 1.83
N SER A 293 -1.44 -2.17 1.11
CA SER A 293 -1.73 -0.81 1.59
C SER A 293 -2.79 -0.86 2.69
N GLU A 294 -2.57 -0.13 3.77
CA GLU A 294 -3.44 -0.17 4.95
C GLU A 294 -4.20 1.13 5.12
N VAL A 295 -5.51 1.06 5.25
CA VAL A 295 -6.34 2.17 5.71
C VAL A 295 -6.22 2.25 7.23
N LEU A 296 -5.50 3.22 7.73
CA LEU A 296 -5.28 3.41 9.16
C LEU A 296 -6.52 3.98 9.85
N TRP A 297 -7.11 4.98 9.22
CA TRP A 297 -8.28 5.70 9.73
C TRP A 297 -9.20 6.09 8.59
N GLU A 298 -10.49 6.11 8.88
CA GLU A 298 -11.53 6.64 7.99
C GLU A 298 -12.44 7.58 8.76
N ARG A 299 -12.84 8.68 8.13
CA ARG A 299 -13.82 9.65 8.60
C ARG A 299 -14.80 9.95 7.49
N SER A 300 -16.05 10.16 7.87
CA SER A 300 -17.09 10.55 6.91
C SER A 300 -18.03 11.57 7.56
N VAL A 301 -18.50 12.49 6.74
CA VAL A 301 -19.53 13.46 7.13
C VAL A 301 -20.47 13.66 5.95
N THR A 302 -21.74 13.88 6.25
CA THR A 302 -22.74 14.30 5.25
C THR A 302 -22.88 15.81 5.31
N VAL A 303 -22.86 16.46 4.17
CA VAL A 303 -22.92 17.91 4.02
C VAL A 303 -24.13 18.29 3.18
N ASP A 304 -25.03 19.05 3.77
CA ASP A 304 -26.16 19.64 3.05
C ASP A 304 -25.69 20.97 2.44
N VAL A 305 -26.03 21.18 1.16
CA VAL A 305 -25.80 22.44 0.46
C VAL A 305 -27.17 23.03 0.14
N GLU A 306 -27.53 24.05 0.88
CA GLU A 306 -28.79 24.80 0.71
C GLU A 306 -28.69 25.86 -0.40
#